data_21f9fed3e93ff763926f08a3be3bc37e
#
_entry.id   21f9fed3e93ff763926f08a3be3bc37e
#
_cell.length_a   1.000
_cell.length_b   1.000
_cell.length_c   1.000
_cell.angle_alpha   90.00
_cell.angle_beta   90.00
_cell.angle_gamma   90.00
#
_symmetry.space_group_name_H-M   'P 1'
#
loop_
_entity.id
_entity.type
_entity.pdbx_description
1 polymer ?
#
loop_
_entity_poly.entity_id
_entity_poly.type
_entity_poly.pdbx_seq_one_letter_code
_entity_poly.pdbx_strand_id
1 'polypeptide(L)'
;MNILRRAVPAGRQAAALDTADALQTGRRALPALGRSPWPRFLLAVSVLAASVLLATSVGPAGIPLDATVRIILSHLPGIEMADTVPPLWRDIIWEVRLPRVLLAGLTGAVLAMSGATYQGVFRNPLADPYLIGVATGAALGATAVIVSGAPHAWHGLSLLPLAAFAGAILSVAVVYAVARVGNTLPTTTLILAGVAVASFSTAITSYLMLRSTTHTLSVFSVVLGSFNTATWGEFTWTLPYVLPAAAVILLHGRLLNVLSLDEEQARQLGVDPERTKLLLLGAASLATAAAVSVAGTIGFVGLIVPHAVRLLWGPDNRRLLPMSLVCGATFLILADLAARTVDQPAEVPVGIVTAVCGVPFFLYLLRRARLGAFW
;
A
#
# COMPACT_ATOMS: atom_id res chain seq x y z
N MET A 1 -26.55 54.11 30.34
CA MET A 1 -26.20 53.05 31.33
C MET A 1 -24.95 52.33 30.84
N ASN A 2 -23.80 52.66 31.46
CA ASN A 2 -22.44 52.21 31.06
C ASN A 2 -22.26 50.73 31.41
N ILE A 3 -21.91 49.92 30.43
CA ILE A 3 -21.40 48.56 30.67
C ILE A 3 -19.93 48.52 30.25
N LEU A 4 -19.12 48.37 31.25
CA LEU A 4 -17.68 48.25 31.35
C LEU A 4 -16.98 47.49 30.21
N ARG A 5 -16.18 48.19 29.42
CA ARG A 5 -15.05 47.58 28.67
C ARG A 5 -13.96 47.20 29.71
N ARG A 6 -13.86 45.91 30.02
CA ARG A 6 -12.69 45.37 30.72
C ARG A 6 -11.50 45.34 29.74
N ALA A 7 -10.57 46.25 29.94
CA ALA A 7 -9.28 46.21 29.26
C ALA A 7 -8.52 44.95 29.70
N VAL A 8 -8.12 44.12 28.73
CA VAL A 8 -7.24 42.99 28.97
C VAL A 8 -5.84 43.56 29.30
N PRO A 9 -5.23 43.18 30.42
CA PRO A 9 -3.93 43.75 30.83
C PRO A 9 -2.85 43.39 29.81
N ALA A 10 -2.05 44.38 29.40
CA ALA A 10 -1.01 44.34 28.37
C ALA A 10 0.03 43.23 28.58
N GLY A 11 0.23 42.78 29.82
CA GLY A 11 1.12 41.66 30.13
C GLY A 11 0.66 40.28 29.60
N ARG A 12 -0.65 40.08 29.36
CA ARG A 12 -1.14 38.81 28.75
C ARG A 12 -0.98 38.78 27.24
N GLN A 13 -0.93 39.92 26.57
CA GLN A 13 -0.65 40.00 25.13
C GLN A 13 0.83 39.80 24.83
N ALA A 14 1.73 40.32 25.69
CA ALA A 14 3.16 40.08 25.54
C ALA A 14 3.53 38.61 25.76
N ALA A 15 2.96 37.94 26.77
CA ALA A 15 3.21 36.50 27.01
C ALA A 15 2.62 35.60 25.89
N ALA A 16 1.53 36.01 25.23
CA ALA A 16 0.96 35.27 24.10
C ALA A 16 1.79 35.44 22.82
N LEU A 17 2.44 36.60 22.64
CA LEU A 17 3.37 36.84 21.52
C LEU A 17 4.69 36.09 21.72
N ASP A 18 5.24 36.06 22.93
CA ASP A 18 6.45 35.28 23.26
C ASP A 18 6.23 33.77 23.12
N THR A 19 5.05 33.26 23.49
CA THR A 19 4.71 31.84 23.27
C THR A 19 4.47 31.51 21.79
N ALA A 20 3.97 32.43 20.99
CA ALA A 20 3.82 32.25 19.54
C ALA A 20 5.19 32.23 18.83
N ASP A 21 6.12 33.09 19.24
CA ASP A 21 7.50 33.10 18.71
C ASP A 21 8.29 31.86 19.17
N ALA A 22 8.12 31.38 20.41
CA ALA A 22 8.73 30.16 20.89
C ALA A 22 8.23 28.91 20.17
N LEU A 23 6.95 28.89 19.72
CA LEU A 23 6.38 27.83 18.91
C LEU A 23 6.85 27.84 17.45
N GLN A 24 7.26 29.02 16.93
CA GLN A 24 7.84 29.13 15.59
C GLN A 24 9.32 28.71 15.55
N THR A 25 10.08 28.93 16.61
CA THR A 25 11.49 28.53 16.70
C THR A 25 11.72 27.04 16.97
N GLY A 26 10.70 26.30 17.43
CA GLY A 26 10.76 24.85 17.68
C GLY A 26 10.71 23.97 16.43
N ARG A 27 10.44 24.51 15.25
CA ARG A 27 10.57 23.78 13.98
C ARG A 27 12.05 23.67 13.60
N ARG A 28 12.78 22.72 14.17
CA ARG A 28 14.00 22.20 13.54
C ARG A 28 13.61 21.63 12.17
N ALA A 29 13.59 22.47 11.17
CA ALA A 29 13.58 22.04 9.78
C ALA A 29 14.79 21.13 9.60
N LEU A 30 14.57 19.88 9.25
CA LEU A 30 15.63 19.04 8.68
C LEU A 30 16.32 19.88 7.60
N PRO A 31 17.67 19.85 7.51
CA PRO A 31 18.40 20.67 6.58
C PRO A 31 17.77 20.55 5.20
N ALA A 32 17.40 21.68 4.62
CA ALA A 32 16.76 21.76 3.31
C ALA A 32 17.75 21.21 2.27
N LEU A 33 17.67 19.94 1.98
CA LEU A 33 18.24 19.36 0.77
C LEU A 33 17.54 20.07 -0.40
N GLY A 34 18.17 21.09 -0.91
CA GLY A 34 17.84 21.92 -2.05
C GLY A 34 16.35 22.20 -2.33
N ARG A 35 16.01 23.38 -2.77
CA ARG A 35 14.63 23.79 -3.19
C ARG A 35 14.02 22.90 -4.30
N SER A 36 14.82 22.03 -4.95
CA SER A 36 14.40 21.11 -5.99
C SER A 36 13.94 19.76 -5.39
N PRO A 37 12.80 19.18 -5.82
CA PRO A 37 12.34 17.85 -5.37
C PRO A 37 13.16 16.70 -5.99
N TRP A 38 13.91 16.97 -7.07
CA TRP A 38 14.60 15.96 -7.87
C TRP A 38 15.68 15.16 -7.12
N PRO A 39 16.56 15.76 -6.28
CA PRO A 39 17.57 14.97 -5.56
C PRO A 39 16.96 13.94 -4.61
N ARG A 40 15.85 14.31 -3.95
CA ARG A 40 15.15 13.38 -3.05
C ARG A 40 14.47 12.26 -3.82
N PHE A 41 13.92 12.56 -5.00
CA PHE A 41 13.32 11.56 -5.88
C PHE A 41 14.39 10.59 -6.40
N LEU A 42 15.51 11.10 -6.90
CA LEU A 42 16.63 10.28 -7.36
C LEU A 42 17.18 9.38 -6.24
N LEU A 43 17.30 9.92 -5.03
CA LEU A 43 17.71 9.12 -3.86
C LEU A 43 16.72 7.97 -3.61
N ALA A 44 15.41 8.23 -3.61
CA ALA A 44 14.41 7.19 -3.38
C ALA A 44 14.44 6.11 -4.47
N VAL A 45 14.60 6.49 -5.74
CA VAL A 45 14.74 5.54 -6.86
C VAL A 45 16.05 4.75 -6.74
N SER A 46 17.15 5.38 -6.32
CA SER A 46 18.42 4.67 -6.09
C SER A 46 18.30 3.66 -4.95
N VAL A 47 17.61 4.01 -3.87
CA VAL A 47 17.34 3.09 -2.74
C VAL A 47 16.46 1.93 -3.21
N LEU A 48 15.44 2.18 -4.04
CA LEU A 48 14.61 1.12 -4.62
C LEU A 48 15.46 0.17 -5.48
N ALA A 49 16.28 0.70 -6.38
CA ALA A 49 17.17 -0.12 -7.23
C ALA A 49 18.15 -0.96 -6.38
N ALA A 50 18.74 -0.37 -5.35
CA ALA A 50 19.61 -1.08 -4.41
C ALA A 50 18.85 -2.16 -3.65
N SER A 51 17.59 -1.91 -3.23
CA SER A 51 16.75 -2.90 -2.56
C SER A 51 16.38 -4.07 -3.46
N VAL A 52 16.08 -3.81 -4.75
CA VAL A 52 15.84 -4.87 -5.75
C VAL A 52 17.09 -5.75 -5.91
N LEU A 53 18.26 -5.15 -6.11
CA LEU A 53 19.51 -5.89 -6.26
C LEU A 53 19.85 -6.70 -5.00
N LEU A 54 19.73 -6.09 -3.82
CA LEU A 54 19.96 -6.76 -2.54
C LEU A 54 19.01 -7.95 -2.35
N ALA A 55 17.71 -7.71 -2.53
CA ALA A 55 16.69 -8.75 -2.33
C ALA A 55 16.80 -9.89 -3.34
N THR A 56 17.28 -9.63 -4.56
CA THR A 56 17.52 -10.65 -5.57
C THR A 56 18.79 -11.46 -5.27
N SER A 57 19.84 -10.84 -4.71
CA SER A 57 21.12 -11.52 -4.39
C SER A 57 20.99 -12.39 -3.14
N VAL A 58 20.35 -11.88 -2.09
CA VAL A 58 20.30 -12.55 -0.77
C VAL A 58 19.32 -13.73 -0.79
N GLY A 59 19.80 -14.89 -0.32
CA GLY A 59 19.01 -16.09 -0.17
C GLY A 59 19.88 -17.34 0.04
N PRO A 60 19.28 -18.52 0.30
CA PRO A 60 20.00 -19.73 0.72
C PRO A 60 21.09 -20.22 -0.24
N ALA A 61 20.96 -19.91 -1.54
CA ALA A 61 21.91 -20.37 -2.57
C ALA A 61 23.24 -19.61 -2.59
N GLY A 62 23.44 -18.57 -1.75
CA GLY A 62 24.72 -17.86 -1.62
C GLY A 62 25.28 -17.27 -2.93
N ILE A 63 24.40 -16.76 -3.83
CA ILE A 63 24.80 -16.24 -5.15
C ILE A 63 25.44 -14.86 -4.97
N PRO A 64 26.68 -14.63 -5.48
CA PRO A 64 27.35 -13.36 -5.38
C PRO A 64 26.62 -12.22 -6.12
N LEU A 65 26.76 -10.99 -5.63
CA LEU A 65 26.10 -9.82 -6.20
C LEU A 65 26.51 -9.56 -7.67
N ASP A 66 27.79 -9.75 -7.99
CA ASP A 66 28.29 -9.59 -9.37
C ASP A 66 27.67 -10.60 -10.34
N ALA A 67 27.50 -11.86 -9.92
CA ALA A 67 26.79 -12.87 -10.71
C ALA A 67 25.30 -12.49 -10.90
N THR A 68 24.65 -12.01 -9.84
CA THR A 68 23.25 -11.54 -9.93
C THR A 68 23.11 -10.40 -10.95
N VAL A 69 23.99 -9.40 -10.89
CA VAL A 69 23.99 -8.28 -11.84
C VAL A 69 24.22 -8.77 -13.28
N ARG A 70 25.20 -9.67 -13.49
CA ARG A 70 25.48 -10.26 -14.82
C ARG A 70 24.27 -11.00 -15.36
N ILE A 71 23.58 -11.82 -14.55
CA ILE A 71 22.39 -12.56 -14.96
C ILE A 71 21.27 -11.59 -15.38
N ILE A 72 21.01 -10.55 -14.60
CA ILE A 72 19.96 -9.56 -14.93
C ILE A 72 20.32 -8.83 -16.24
N LEU A 73 21.57 -8.40 -16.38
CA LEU A 73 22.02 -7.68 -17.58
C LEU A 73 22.02 -8.56 -18.84
N SER A 74 22.32 -9.87 -18.73
CA SER A 74 22.33 -10.80 -19.87
C SER A 74 20.94 -10.99 -20.52
N HIS A 75 19.85 -10.64 -19.81
CA HIS A 75 18.49 -10.70 -20.37
C HIS A 75 18.07 -9.37 -21.03
N LEU A 76 18.93 -8.34 -21.02
CA LEU A 76 18.66 -7.10 -21.74
C LEU A 76 19.10 -7.24 -23.20
N PRO A 77 18.29 -6.80 -24.18
CA PRO A 77 18.63 -6.91 -25.58
C PRO A 77 19.94 -6.17 -25.91
N GLY A 78 20.84 -6.84 -26.62
CA GLY A 78 22.14 -6.26 -27.04
C GLY A 78 23.29 -6.43 -26.04
N ILE A 79 23.10 -7.11 -24.91
CA ILE A 79 24.17 -7.42 -23.95
C ILE A 79 24.44 -8.91 -23.97
N GLU A 80 25.43 -9.33 -24.78
CA GLU A 80 25.95 -10.68 -24.74
C GLU A 80 27.01 -10.77 -23.62
N MET A 81 26.67 -11.46 -22.54
CA MET A 81 27.61 -11.75 -21.46
C MET A 81 28.04 -13.23 -21.60
N ALA A 82 29.35 -13.46 -21.58
CA ALA A 82 29.91 -14.79 -21.66
C ALA A 82 29.31 -15.75 -20.62
N ASP A 83 29.05 -16.99 -20.98
CA ASP A 83 28.45 -18.07 -20.17
C ASP A 83 29.34 -18.51 -18.98
N THR A 84 29.77 -17.55 -18.16
CA THR A 84 30.63 -17.78 -16.98
C THR A 84 29.86 -18.12 -15.73
N VAL A 85 28.50 -18.08 -15.79
CA VAL A 85 27.65 -18.28 -14.62
C VAL A 85 26.98 -19.65 -14.68
N PRO A 86 26.96 -20.42 -13.58
CA PRO A 86 26.29 -21.73 -13.54
C PRO A 86 24.80 -21.60 -13.96
N PRO A 87 24.29 -22.53 -14.81
CA PRO A 87 22.88 -22.47 -15.25
C PRO A 87 21.87 -22.42 -14.10
N LEU A 88 22.14 -23.22 -13.04
CA LEU A 88 21.29 -23.23 -11.83
C LEU A 88 21.14 -21.84 -11.18
N TRP A 89 22.21 -21.03 -11.17
CA TRP A 89 22.12 -19.66 -10.61
C TRP A 89 21.28 -18.75 -11.49
N ARG A 90 21.32 -18.94 -12.81
CA ARG A 90 20.47 -18.21 -13.77
C ARG A 90 18.99 -18.51 -13.51
N ASP A 91 18.64 -19.79 -13.38
CA ASP A 91 17.27 -20.22 -13.12
C ASP A 91 16.77 -19.70 -11.76
N ILE A 92 17.57 -19.78 -10.70
CA ILE A 92 17.20 -19.28 -9.37
C ILE A 92 16.98 -17.76 -9.41
N ILE A 93 17.85 -16.99 -10.07
CA ILE A 93 17.73 -15.54 -10.12
C ILE A 93 16.55 -15.12 -11.00
N TRP A 94 16.46 -15.69 -12.21
CA TRP A 94 15.50 -15.23 -13.21
C TRP A 94 14.09 -15.79 -13.00
N GLU A 95 13.96 -17.08 -12.70
CA GLU A 95 12.63 -17.70 -12.59
C GLU A 95 12.02 -17.66 -11.18
N VAL A 96 12.85 -17.52 -10.13
CA VAL A 96 12.37 -17.59 -8.76
C VAL A 96 12.49 -16.24 -8.04
N ARG A 97 13.71 -15.66 -7.97
CA ARG A 97 13.92 -14.49 -7.11
C ARG A 97 13.44 -13.20 -7.74
N LEU A 98 13.74 -12.96 -9.01
CA LEU A 98 13.41 -11.70 -9.66
C LEU A 98 11.89 -11.47 -9.78
N PRO A 99 11.06 -12.42 -10.24
CA PRO A 99 9.61 -12.23 -10.26
C PRO A 99 9.05 -12.00 -8.87
N ARG A 100 9.53 -12.68 -7.83
CA ARG A 100 9.15 -12.48 -6.43
C ARG A 100 9.44 -11.04 -5.97
N VAL A 101 10.65 -10.55 -6.18
CA VAL A 101 11.07 -9.20 -5.79
C VAL A 101 10.27 -8.13 -6.54
N LEU A 102 10.04 -8.33 -7.85
CA LEU A 102 9.25 -7.41 -8.65
C LEU A 102 7.77 -7.40 -8.24
N LEU A 103 7.20 -8.57 -7.95
CA LEU A 103 5.82 -8.68 -7.48
C LEU A 103 5.65 -8.04 -6.08
N ALA A 104 6.62 -8.25 -5.17
CA ALA A 104 6.64 -7.57 -3.88
C ALA A 104 6.74 -6.05 -4.05
N GLY A 105 7.61 -5.58 -4.94
CA GLY A 105 7.73 -4.16 -5.27
C GLY A 105 6.44 -3.58 -5.85
N LEU A 106 5.82 -4.26 -6.81
CA LEU A 106 4.56 -3.84 -7.43
C LEU A 106 3.43 -3.77 -6.39
N THR A 107 3.29 -4.81 -5.56
CA THR A 107 2.30 -4.86 -4.48
C THR A 107 2.51 -3.73 -3.48
N GLY A 108 3.73 -3.50 -3.03
CA GLY A 108 4.05 -2.42 -2.10
C GLY A 108 3.77 -1.04 -2.67
N ALA A 109 4.13 -0.82 -3.94
CA ALA A 109 3.85 0.41 -4.68
C ALA A 109 2.34 0.70 -4.73
N VAL A 110 1.55 -0.31 -5.11
CA VAL A 110 0.10 -0.23 -5.23
C VAL A 110 -0.56 0.05 -3.89
N LEU A 111 -0.22 -0.73 -2.86
CA LEU A 111 -0.83 -0.57 -1.54
C LEU A 111 -0.55 0.81 -0.95
N ALA A 112 0.69 1.31 -1.07
CA ALA A 112 1.05 2.63 -0.57
C ALA A 112 0.36 3.75 -1.36
N MET A 113 0.31 3.67 -2.69
CA MET A 113 -0.36 4.66 -3.52
C MET A 113 -1.88 4.67 -3.28
N SER A 114 -2.50 3.48 -3.20
CA SER A 114 -3.92 3.33 -2.87
C SER A 114 -4.21 3.88 -1.47
N GLY A 115 -3.37 3.57 -0.48
CA GLY A 115 -3.47 4.12 0.86
C GLY A 115 -3.43 5.65 0.88
N ALA A 116 -2.47 6.26 0.17
CA ALA A 116 -2.42 7.72 0.02
C ALA A 116 -3.70 8.30 -0.60
N THR A 117 -4.26 7.59 -1.59
CA THR A 117 -5.51 7.98 -2.26
C THR A 117 -6.70 7.92 -1.30
N TYR A 118 -6.85 6.82 -0.54
CA TYR A 118 -7.90 6.69 0.47
C TYR A 118 -7.78 7.75 1.56
N GLN A 119 -6.56 8.01 2.06
CA GLN A 119 -6.30 9.05 3.04
C GLN A 119 -6.71 10.44 2.53
N GLY A 120 -6.43 10.75 1.26
CA GLY A 120 -6.80 12.01 0.64
C GLY A 120 -8.31 12.14 0.43
N VAL A 121 -8.97 11.11 -0.10
CA VAL A 121 -10.41 11.11 -0.36
C VAL A 121 -11.22 11.18 0.94
N PHE A 122 -10.82 10.42 1.96
CA PHE A 122 -11.53 10.39 3.25
C PHE A 122 -11.10 11.50 4.20
N ARG A 123 -10.09 12.30 3.81
CA ARG A 123 -9.51 13.35 4.66
C ARG A 123 -9.11 12.80 6.04
N ASN A 124 -8.66 11.57 6.04
CA ASN A 124 -8.29 10.85 7.25
C ASN A 124 -6.93 10.14 7.02
N PRO A 125 -5.86 10.53 7.70
CA PRO A 125 -4.54 9.92 7.54
C PRO A 125 -4.47 8.46 8.00
N LEU A 126 -5.52 7.97 8.67
CA LEU A 126 -5.65 6.60 9.14
C LEU A 126 -6.49 5.73 8.19
N ALA A 127 -6.92 6.27 7.05
CA ALA A 127 -7.66 5.50 6.06
C ALA A 127 -6.73 4.49 5.35
N ASP A 128 -7.26 3.29 5.15
CA ASP A 128 -6.57 2.17 4.50
C ASP A 128 -7.50 1.55 3.44
N PRO A 129 -6.97 1.08 2.29
CA PRO A 129 -7.78 0.40 1.28
C PRO A 129 -8.60 -0.78 1.81
N TYR A 130 -8.15 -1.42 2.88
CA TYR A 130 -8.82 -2.56 3.48
C TYR A 130 -10.11 -2.22 4.22
N LEU A 131 -10.32 -0.94 4.56
CA LEU A 131 -11.55 -0.48 5.21
C LEU A 131 -12.83 -0.75 4.41
N ILE A 132 -12.73 -0.90 3.09
CA ILE A 132 -13.87 -1.23 2.22
C ILE A 132 -13.97 -2.73 1.89
N GLY A 133 -13.30 -3.60 2.64
CA GLY A 133 -13.44 -5.04 2.53
C GLY A 133 -12.72 -5.72 1.36
N VAL A 134 -11.81 -5.02 0.65
CA VAL A 134 -11.04 -5.59 -0.48
C VAL A 134 -10.27 -6.84 -0.04
N ALA A 135 -9.52 -6.74 1.05
CA ALA A 135 -8.67 -7.82 1.53
C ALA A 135 -9.45 -9.05 2.00
N THR A 136 -10.52 -8.82 2.78
CA THR A 136 -11.35 -9.91 3.31
C THR A 136 -12.17 -10.59 2.22
N GLY A 137 -12.62 -9.83 1.21
CA GLY A 137 -13.25 -10.37 0.01
C GLY A 137 -12.29 -11.23 -0.80
N ALA A 138 -11.04 -10.79 -1.00
CA ALA A 138 -10.00 -11.57 -1.65
C ALA A 138 -9.70 -12.87 -0.89
N ALA A 139 -9.53 -12.79 0.43
CA ALA A 139 -9.30 -13.94 1.29
C ALA A 139 -10.44 -14.94 1.22
N LEU A 140 -11.69 -14.48 1.22
CA LEU A 140 -12.87 -15.34 1.07
C LEU A 140 -12.87 -16.05 -0.28
N GLY A 141 -12.66 -15.32 -1.39
CA GLY A 141 -12.62 -15.89 -2.73
C GLY A 141 -11.53 -16.95 -2.89
N ALA A 142 -10.32 -16.65 -2.43
CA ALA A 142 -9.21 -17.60 -2.42
C ALA A 142 -9.51 -18.84 -1.56
N THR A 143 -10.02 -18.65 -0.34
CA THR A 143 -10.35 -19.75 0.57
C THR A 143 -11.43 -20.66 -0.02
N ALA A 144 -12.43 -20.11 -0.68
CA ALA A 144 -13.47 -20.90 -1.33
C ALA A 144 -12.90 -21.87 -2.38
N VAL A 145 -11.95 -21.42 -3.19
CA VAL A 145 -11.25 -22.27 -4.17
C VAL A 145 -10.37 -23.32 -3.48
N ILE A 146 -9.55 -22.92 -2.50
CA ILE A 146 -8.66 -23.83 -1.78
C ILE A 146 -9.48 -24.99 -1.13
N VAL A 147 -10.57 -24.64 -0.44
CA VAL A 147 -11.38 -25.61 0.31
C VAL A 147 -12.24 -26.48 -0.60
N SER A 148 -12.65 -25.98 -1.78
CA SER A 148 -13.43 -26.76 -2.75
C SER A 148 -12.63 -27.87 -3.43
N GLY A 149 -11.29 -27.90 -3.30
CA GLY A 149 -10.43 -28.82 -4.01
C GLY A 149 -10.42 -28.61 -5.53
N ALA A 150 -10.84 -27.44 -6.00
CA ALA A 150 -10.85 -27.11 -7.41
C ALA A 150 -9.45 -27.20 -8.02
N PRO A 151 -9.31 -27.53 -9.31
CA PRO A 151 -8.00 -27.61 -9.97
C PRO A 151 -7.28 -26.25 -9.87
N HIS A 152 -5.97 -26.29 -9.62
CA HIS A 152 -5.16 -25.08 -9.43
C HIS A 152 -5.08 -24.20 -10.68
N ALA A 153 -5.29 -24.78 -11.86
CA ALA A 153 -5.30 -24.07 -13.13
C ALA A 153 -6.49 -24.48 -14.00
N TRP A 154 -7.10 -23.50 -14.65
CA TRP A 154 -8.14 -23.68 -15.64
C TRP A 154 -7.73 -22.97 -16.92
N HIS A 155 -7.57 -23.74 -18.01
CA HIS A 155 -7.08 -23.22 -19.31
C HIS A 155 -5.79 -22.38 -19.19
N GLY A 156 -4.82 -22.80 -18.35
CA GLY A 156 -3.54 -22.11 -18.17
C GLY A 156 -3.58 -20.88 -17.24
N LEU A 157 -4.76 -20.52 -16.70
CA LEU A 157 -4.91 -19.45 -15.72
C LEU A 157 -4.97 -20.02 -14.30
N SER A 158 -4.22 -19.44 -13.39
CA SER A 158 -4.30 -19.79 -11.97
C SER A 158 -5.67 -19.40 -11.42
N LEU A 159 -6.43 -20.38 -10.92
CA LEU A 159 -7.78 -20.16 -10.42
C LEU A 159 -7.79 -19.40 -9.09
N LEU A 160 -6.73 -19.55 -8.29
CA LEU A 160 -6.63 -18.92 -6.98
C LEU A 160 -6.60 -17.38 -7.05
N PRO A 161 -5.71 -16.74 -7.81
CA PRO A 161 -5.74 -15.29 -7.99
C PRO A 161 -7.03 -14.76 -8.63
N LEU A 162 -7.60 -15.51 -9.57
CA LEU A 162 -8.87 -15.12 -10.20
C LEU A 162 -10.02 -15.06 -9.18
N ALA A 163 -10.14 -16.08 -8.34
CA ALA A 163 -11.17 -16.13 -7.30
C ALA A 163 -10.94 -15.08 -6.22
N ALA A 164 -9.69 -14.86 -5.81
CA ALA A 164 -9.33 -13.78 -4.88
C ALA A 164 -9.70 -12.42 -5.46
N PHE A 165 -9.36 -12.16 -6.72
CA PHE A 165 -9.71 -10.94 -7.41
C PHE A 165 -11.23 -10.73 -7.52
N ALA A 166 -11.95 -11.77 -7.95
CA ALA A 166 -13.40 -11.72 -8.03
C ALA A 166 -14.05 -11.46 -6.67
N GLY A 167 -13.58 -12.13 -5.61
CA GLY A 167 -14.04 -11.91 -4.24
C GLY A 167 -13.77 -10.49 -3.73
N ALA A 168 -12.61 -9.94 -4.05
CA ALA A 168 -12.26 -8.55 -3.73
C ALA A 168 -13.22 -7.56 -4.42
N ILE A 169 -13.40 -7.70 -5.73
CA ILE A 169 -14.27 -6.80 -6.51
C ILE A 169 -15.72 -6.93 -6.08
N LEU A 170 -16.22 -8.15 -5.83
CA LEU A 170 -17.57 -8.37 -5.33
C LEU A 170 -17.78 -7.72 -3.96
N SER A 171 -16.83 -7.88 -3.04
CA SER A 171 -16.88 -7.24 -1.72
C SER A 171 -16.98 -5.71 -1.86
N VAL A 172 -16.13 -5.11 -2.68
CA VAL A 172 -16.15 -3.68 -2.96
C VAL A 172 -17.48 -3.25 -3.58
N ALA A 173 -17.98 -3.97 -4.56
CA ALA A 173 -19.25 -3.66 -5.22
C ALA A 173 -20.42 -3.69 -4.22
N VAL A 174 -20.47 -4.68 -3.32
CA VAL A 174 -21.48 -4.76 -2.25
C VAL A 174 -21.35 -3.57 -1.29
N VAL A 175 -20.15 -3.23 -0.87
CA VAL A 175 -19.91 -2.08 0.01
C VAL A 175 -20.39 -0.78 -0.64
N TYR A 176 -20.05 -0.54 -1.91
CA TYR A 176 -20.53 0.63 -2.65
C TYR A 176 -22.05 0.66 -2.80
N ALA A 177 -22.67 -0.49 -3.12
CA ALA A 177 -24.11 -0.58 -3.27
C ALA A 177 -24.84 -0.27 -1.97
N VAL A 178 -24.37 -0.80 -0.83
CA VAL A 178 -24.97 -0.60 0.50
C VAL A 178 -24.69 0.83 1.03
N ALA A 179 -23.49 1.37 0.77
CA ALA A 179 -23.09 2.68 1.29
C ALA A 179 -23.75 3.86 0.56
N ARG A 180 -24.29 3.63 -0.65
CA ARG A 180 -24.89 4.68 -1.47
C ARG A 180 -26.19 5.19 -0.87
N VAL A 181 -26.28 6.50 -0.64
CA VAL A 181 -27.49 7.18 -0.18
C VAL A 181 -27.91 8.17 -1.26
N GLY A 182 -28.96 7.82 -2.01
CA GLY A 182 -29.36 8.58 -3.19
C GLY A 182 -28.24 8.64 -4.24
N ASN A 183 -27.74 9.85 -4.50
CA ASN A 183 -26.64 10.05 -5.47
C ASN A 183 -25.29 10.38 -4.79
N THR A 184 -25.19 10.20 -3.50
CA THR A 184 -23.98 10.49 -2.70
C THR A 184 -23.39 9.24 -2.08
N LEU A 185 -22.09 9.30 -1.77
CA LEU A 185 -21.32 8.25 -1.07
C LEU A 185 -20.76 8.85 0.23
N PRO A 186 -21.53 8.90 1.32
CA PRO A 186 -21.04 9.42 2.59
C PRO A 186 -19.90 8.53 3.13
N THR A 187 -18.80 9.14 3.54
CA THR A 187 -17.61 8.43 4.04
C THR A 187 -17.93 7.50 5.21
N THR A 188 -18.80 7.95 6.13
CA THR A 188 -19.20 7.17 7.31
C THR A 188 -19.94 5.89 6.92
N THR A 189 -20.91 5.97 6.01
CA THR A 189 -21.66 4.80 5.55
C THR A 189 -20.78 3.84 4.77
N LEU A 190 -19.83 4.36 3.99
CA LEU A 190 -18.87 3.55 3.25
C LEU A 190 -17.97 2.73 4.20
N ILE A 191 -17.45 3.36 5.25
CA ILE A 191 -16.63 2.68 6.26
C ILE A 191 -17.46 1.65 7.04
N LEU A 192 -18.68 1.99 7.47
CA LEU A 192 -19.55 1.08 8.21
C LEU A 192 -19.94 -0.13 7.35
N ALA A 193 -20.33 0.08 6.10
CA ALA A 193 -20.61 -1.01 5.15
C ALA A 193 -19.37 -1.89 4.93
N GLY A 194 -18.18 -1.27 4.81
CA GLY A 194 -16.91 -1.97 4.67
C GLY A 194 -16.62 -2.88 5.87
N VAL A 195 -16.78 -2.38 7.08
CA VAL A 195 -16.59 -3.17 8.32
C VAL A 195 -17.58 -4.33 8.39
N ALA A 196 -18.87 -4.10 8.04
CA ALA A 196 -19.88 -5.13 8.06
C ALA A 196 -19.57 -6.25 7.04
N VAL A 197 -19.24 -5.89 5.80
CA VAL A 197 -18.87 -6.85 4.75
C VAL A 197 -17.57 -7.58 5.09
N ALA A 198 -16.59 -6.89 5.64
CA ALA A 198 -15.34 -7.49 6.09
C ALA A 198 -15.58 -8.52 7.21
N SER A 199 -16.41 -8.20 8.20
CA SER A 199 -16.76 -9.11 9.29
C SER A 199 -17.49 -10.35 8.76
N PHE A 200 -18.43 -10.16 7.85
CA PHE A 200 -19.15 -11.26 7.21
C PHE A 200 -18.23 -12.17 6.40
N SER A 201 -17.36 -11.58 5.57
CA SER A 201 -16.36 -12.33 4.78
C SER A 201 -15.40 -13.12 5.67
N THR A 202 -14.94 -12.51 6.77
CA THR A 202 -14.06 -13.16 7.74
C THR A 202 -14.76 -14.32 8.45
N ALA A 203 -16.03 -14.16 8.82
CA ALA A 203 -16.80 -15.24 9.46
C ALA A 203 -16.96 -16.45 8.52
N ILE A 204 -17.27 -16.22 7.23
CA ILE A 204 -17.36 -17.30 6.25
C ILE A 204 -15.98 -17.95 6.02
N THR A 205 -14.93 -17.15 5.88
CA THR A 205 -13.55 -17.67 5.73
C THR A 205 -13.18 -18.58 6.90
N SER A 206 -13.44 -18.14 8.13
CA SER A 206 -13.20 -18.93 9.34
C SER A 206 -14.01 -20.22 9.39
N TYR A 207 -15.30 -20.18 9.00
CA TYR A 207 -16.13 -21.36 8.89
C TYR A 207 -15.58 -22.37 7.87
N LEU A 208 -15.18 -21.90 6.69
CA LEU A 208 -14.57 -22.75 5.66
C LEU A 208 -13.27 -23.40 6.14
N MET A 209 -12.43 -22.65 6.88
CA MET A 209 -11.22 -23.19 7.49
C MET A 209 -11.50 -24.30 8.50
N LEU A 210 -12.52 -24.15 9.35
CA LEU A 210 -12.91 -25.17 10.31
C LEU A 210 -13.38 -26.48 9.63
N ARG A 211 -13.93 -26.38 8.42
CA ARG A 211 -14.40 -27.54 7.65
C ARG A 211 -13.28 -28.25 6.90
N SER A 212 -12.14 -27.63 6.72
CA SER A 212 -11.00 -28.14 5.92
C SER A 212 -9.71 -28.17 6.73
N THR A 213 -9.48 -29.27 7.41
CA THR A 213 -8.22 -29.46 8.17
C THR A 213 -6.98 -29.61 7.28
N THR A 214 -7.15 -30.13 6.07
CA THR A 214 -6.06 -30.43 5.12
C THR A 214 -5.46 -29.17 4.50
N HIS A 215 -6.26 -28.11 4.31
CA HIS A 215 -5.84 -26.90 3.58
C HIS A 215 -5.57 -25.68 4.47
N THR A 216 -5.55 -25.87 5.78
CA THR A 216 -5.42 -24.76 6.75
C THR A 216 -4.16 -23.91 6.51
N LEU A 217 -3.01 -24.52 6.26
CA LEU A 217 -1.75 -23.79 6.01
C LEU A 217 -1.81 -22.96 4.72
N SER A 218 -2.43 -23.50 3.65
CA SER A 218 -2.59 -22.77 2.39
C SER A 218 -3.50 -21.55 2.55
N VAL A 219 -4.57 -21.69 3.34
CA VAL A 219 -5.44 -20.54 3.65
C VAL A 219 -4.70 -19.52 4.51
N PHE A 220 -3.91 -19.94 5.50
CA PHE A 220 -3.10 -19.01 6.30
C PHE A 220 -2.12 -18.22 5.44
N SER A 221 -1.46 -18.82 4.44
CA SER A 221 -0.55 -18.09 3.57
C SER A 221 -1.24 -16.96 2.80
N VAL A 222 -2.49 -17.16 2.37
CA VAL A 222 -3.31 -16.11 1.71
C VAL A 222 -3.77 -15.06 2.72
N VAL A 223 -4.23 -15.47 3.90
CA VAL A 223 -4.74 -14.55 4.93
C VAL A 223 -3.62 -13.71 5.56
N LEU A 224 -2.41 -14.23 5.63
CA LEU A 224 -1.25 -13.52 6.21
C LEU A 224 -0.36 -12.84 5.15
N GLY A 225 -0.62 -13.10 3.88
CA GLY A 225 0.16 -12.57 2.76
C GLY A 225 1.52 -13.23 2.59
N SER A 226 1.83 -13.64 1.36
CA SER A 226 3.06 -14.35 1.03
C SER A 226 3.38 -14.20 -0.46
N PHE A 227 4.68 -14.25 -0.79
CA PHE A 227 5.17 -14.26 -2.17
C PHE A 227 5.81 -15.59 -2.56
N ASN A 228 5.53 -16.67 -1.83
CA ASN A 228 6.17 -17.98 -2.04
C ASN A 228 5.81 -18.61 -3.39
N THR A 229 4.67 -18.26 -3.95
CA THR A 229 4.19 -18.73 -5.26
C THR A 229 4.42 -17.73 -6.39
N ALA A 230 5.17 -16.67 -6.13
CA ALA A 230 5.39 -15.58 -7.10
C ALA A 230 6.09 -16.09 -8.36
N THR A 231 5.50 -15.83 -9.51
CA THR A 231 5.99 -16.20 -10.84
C THR A 231 5.91 -15.01 -11.81
N TRP A 232 6.59 -15.11 -12.95
CA TRP A 232 6.43 -14.15 -14.04
C TRP A 232 4.98 -14.04 -14.52
N GLY A 233 4.24 -15.18 -14.52
CA GLY A 233 2.83 -15.21 -14.89
C GLY A 233 1.99 -14.32 -13.99
N GLU A 234 2.13 -14.43 -12.67
CA GLU A 234 1.41 -13.60 -11.71
C GLU A 234 1.78 -12.12 -11.80
N PHE A 235 3.07 -11.83 -11.96
CA PHE A 235 3.53 -10.46 -12.17
C PHE A 235 2.91 -9.84 -13.43
N THR A 236 3.00 -10.51 -14.57
CA THR A 236 2.49 -9.99 -15.84
C THR A 236 0.96 -9.91 -15.87
N TRP A 237 0.26 -10.85 -15.24
CA TRP A 237 -1.19 -10.85 -15.14
C TRP A 237 -1.73 -9.67 -14.30
N THR A 238 -0.97 -9.20 -13.33
CA THR A 238 -1.36 -8.08 -12.46
C THR A 238 -1.23 -6.73 -13.16
N LEU A 239 -0.28 -6.57 -14.10
CA LEU A 239 0.03 -5.29 -14.76
C LEU A 239 -1.16 -4.64 -15.48
N PRO A 240 -2.01 -5.35 -16.26
CA PRO A 240 -3.14 -4.74 -16.97
C PRO A 240 -4.17 -4.05 -16.05
N TYR A 241 -4.25 -4.44 -14.81
CA TYR A 241 -5.16 -3.85 -13.81
C TYR A 241 -4.47 -2.72 -13.04
N VAL A 242 -3.21 -2.92 -12.67
CA VAL A 242 -2.45 -1.98 -11.86
C VAL A 242 -2.04 -0.75 -12.66
N LEU A 243 -1.52 -0.89 -13.87
CA LEU A 243 -1.00 0.23 -14.64
C LEU A 243 -2.07 1.27 -15.00
N PRO A 244 -3.26 0.91 -15.52
CA PRO A 244 -4.32 1.89 -15.77
C PRO A 244 -4.82 2.54 -14.47
N ALA A 245 -5.00 1.76 -13.41
CA ALA A 245 -5.43 2.29 -12.13
C ALA A 245 -4.43 3.27 -11.54
N ALA A 246 -3.14 2.95 -11.59
CA ALA A 246 -2.05 3.83 -11.17
C ALA A 246 -2.01 5.11 -12.03
N ALA A 247 -2.17 4.99 -13.34
CA ALA A 247 -2.23 6.14 -14.23
C ALA A 247 -3.39 7.08 -13.87
N VAL A 248 -4.60 6.53 -13.64
CA VAL A 248 -5.76 7.30 -13.18
C VAL A 248 -5.43 8.04 -11.89
N ILE A 249 -4.90 7.36 -10.87
CA ILE A 249 -4.59 7.96 -9.58
C ILE A 249 -3.54 9.07 -9.71
N LEU A 250 -2.45 8.82 -10.42
CA LEU A 250 -1.34 9.78 -10.60
C LEU A 250 -1.77 11.03 -11.37
N LEU A 251 -2.57 10.87 -12.43
CA LEU A 251 -3.09 11.98 -13.21
C LEU A 251 -4.06 12.86 -12.44
N HIS A 252 -4.78 12.29 -11.46
CA HIS A 252 -5.74 13.00 -10.63
C HIS A 252 -5.19 13.51 -9.29
N GLY A 253 -3.87 13.50 -9.09
CA GLY A 253 -3.25 14.00 -7.86
C GLY A 253 -3.57 15.47 -7.54
N ARG A 254 -3.83 16.32 -8.56
CA ARG A 254 -4.32 17.69 -8.35
C ARG A 254 -5.74 17.72 -7.83
N LEU A 255 -6.63 16.91 -8.37
CA LEU A 255 -8.02 16.81 -7.91
C LEU A 255 -8.09 16.28 -6.47
N LEU A 256 -7.18 15.38 -6.10
CA LEU A 256 -7.08 14.89 -4.73
C LEU A 256 -6.68 16.01 -3.74
N ASN A 257 -5.84 16.97 -4.17
CA ASN A 257 -5.55 18.16 -3.36
C ASN A 257 -6.80 19.05 -3.21
N VAL A 258 -7.61 19.18 -4.25
CA VAL A 258 -8.88 19.94 -4.18
C VAL A 258 -9.88 19.24 -3.27
N LEU A 259 -9.98 17.91 -3.33
CA LEU A 259 -10.85 17.13 -2.42
C LEU A 259 -10.41 17.21 -0.95
N SER A 260 -9.17 17.56 -0.65
CA SER A 260 -8.71 17.79 0.72
C SER A 260 -9.30 19.08 1.35
N LEU A 261 -9.84 19.99 0.53
CA LEU A 261 -10.68 21.11 0.94
C LEU A 261 -12.11 20.62 1.25
N ASP A 262 -13.01 21.53 1.66
CA ASP A 262 -14.41 21.17 1.82
C ASP A 262 -15.08 20.88 0.46
N GLU A 263 -16.11 20.02 0.48
CA GLU A 263 -16.83 19.63 -0.76
C GLU A 263 -17.48 20.83 -1.45
N GLU A 264 -17.96 21.80 -0.67
CA GLU A 264 -18.49 23.06 -1.15
C GLU A 264 -17.43 23.85 -1.93
N GLN A 265 -16.24 24.00 -1.34
CA GLN A 265 -15.11 24.66 -1.98
C GLN A 265 -14.63 23.93 -3.24
N ALA A 266 -14.64 22.59 -3.21
CA ALA A 266 -14.29 21.79 -4.39
C ALA A 266 -15.28 22.04 -5.54
N ARG A 267 -16.58 22.12 -5.26
CA ARG A 267 -17.61 22.43 -6.26
C ARG A 267 -17.45 23.86 -6.82
N GLN A 268 -17.12 24.83 -5.98
CA GLN A 268 -16.83 26.20 -6.42
C GLN A 268 -15.62 26.28 -7.37
N LEU A 269 -14.66 25.39 -7.21
CA LEU A 269 -13.52 25.23 -8.10
C LEU A 269 -13.83 24.39 -9.36
N GLY A 270 -15.09 24.03 -9.60
CA GLY A 270 -15.53 23.27 -10.78
C GLY A 270 -15.27 21.77 -10.73
N VAL A 271 -14.91 21.22 -9.55
CA VAL A 271 -14.71 19.78 -9.36
C VAL A 271 -16.02 19.17 -8.85
N ASP A 272 -16.46 18.06 -9.46
CA ASP A 272 -17.53 17.21 -8.95
C ASP A 272 -16.94 16.25 -7.90
N PRO A 273 -17.18 16.43 -6.59
CA PRO A 273 -16.56 15.61 -5.55
C PRO A 273 -16.98 14.15 -5.64
N GLU A 274 -18.26 13.88 -5.95
CA GLU A 274 -18.79 12.52 -5.95
C GLU A 274 -18.21 11.67 -7.09
N ARG A 275 -18.16 12.24 -8.30
CA ARG A 275 -17.53 11.55 -9.44
C ARG A 275 -16.05 11.33 -9.22
N THR A 276 -15.36 12.34 -8.68
CA THR A 276 -13.92 12.24 -8.41
C THR A 276 -13.62 11.21 -7.33
N LYS A 277 -14.40 11.16 -6.24
CA LYS A 277 -14.30 10.12 -5.21
C LYS A 277 -14.51 8.73 -5.81
N LEU A 278 -15.60 8.54 -6.56
CA LEU A 278 -15.92 7.26 -7.17
C LEU A 278 -14.80 6.76 -8.09
N LEU A 279 -14.27 7.64 -8.94
CA LEU A 279 -13.17 7.33 -9.85
C LEU A 279 -11.90 6.93 -9.10
N LEU A 280 -11.48 7.74 -8.12
CA LEU A 280 -10.24 7.51 -7.37
C LEU A 280 -10.33 6.28 -6.46
N LEU A 281 -11.45 6.13 -5.73
CA LEU A 281 -11.66 4.97 -4.89
C LEU A 281 -11.82 3.70 -5.74
N GLY A 282 -12.52 3.78 -6.89
CA GLY A 282 -12.64 2.67 -7.83
C GLY A 282 -11.28 2.22 -8.38
N ALA A 283 -10.45 3.16 -8.83
CA ALA A 283 -9.10 2.87 -9.30
C ALA A 283 -8.22 2.27 -8.20
N ALA A 284 -8.23 2.86 -7.00
CA ALA A 284 -7.46 2.36 -5.87
C ALA A 284 -7.91 0.97 -5.41
N SER A 285 -9.24 0.71 -5.43
CA SER A 285 -9.80 -0.61 -5.12
C SER A 285 -9.40 -1.66 -6.15
N LEU A 286 -9.47 -1.32 -7.44
CA LEU A 286 -9.07 -2.21 -8.53
C LEU A 286 -7.59 -2.59 -8.42
N ALA A 287 -6.72 -1.61 -8.22
CA ALA A 287 -5.29 -1.84 -8.05
C ALA A 287 -4.99 -2.69 -6.80
N THR A 288 -5.65 -2.39 -5.67
CA THR A 288 -5.51 -3.17 -4.44
C THR A 288 -6.03 -4.59 -4.61
N ALA A 289 -7.17 -4.79 -5.27
CA ALA A 289 -7.72 -6.12 -5.54
C ALA A 289 -6.76 -6.97 -6.38
N ALA A 290 -6.16 -6.38 -7.42
CA ALA A 290 -5.17 -7.05 -8.25
C ALA A 290 -3.91 -7.41 -7.47
N ALA A 291 -3.40 -6.52 -6.61
CA ALA A 291 -2.25 -6.80 -5.77
C ALA A 291 -2.51 -7.90 -4.73
N VAL A 292 -3.65 -7.80 -4.02
CA VAL A 292 -4.02 -8.76 -2.95
C VAL A 292 -4.36 -10.15 -3.53
N SER A 293 -4.85 -10.22 -4.76
CA SER A 293 -5.19 -11.51 -5.39
C SER A 293 -3.98 -12.43 -5.57
N VAL A 294 -2.78 -11.87 -5.74
CA VAL A 294 -1.53 -12.61 -5.95
C VAL A 294 -0.62 -12.65 -4.71
N ALA A 295 -0.70 -11.62 -3.86
CA ALA A 295 0.17 -11.48 -2.68
C ALA A 295 -0.52 -11.90 -1.37
N GLY A 296 -1.84 -12.12 -1.39
CA GLY A 296 -2.64 -12.23 -0.16
C GLY A 296 -2.78 -10.90 0.59
N THR A 297 -3.23 -10.95 1.84
CA THR A 297 -3.50 -9.73 2.60
C THR A 297 -2.27 -9.22 3.33
N ILE A 298 -1.80 -8.02 2.98
CA ILE A 298 -0.60 -7.39 3.55
C ILE A 298 -0.97 -6.03 4.13
N GLY A 299 -1.17 -5.97 5.43
CA GLY A 299 -1.58 -4.75 6.13
C GLY A 299 -0.46 -3.73 6.35
N PHE A 300 -0.86 -2.55 6.82
CA PHE A 300 -0.01 -1.43 7.26
C PHE A 300 0.78 -0.68 6.19
N VAL A 301 1.06 -1.27 5.03
CA VAL A 301 1.82 -0.60 3.95
C VAL A 301 1.12 0.69 3.51
N GLY A 302 -0.21 0.60 3.28
CA GLY A 302 -1.07 1.74 2.90
C GLY A 302 -1.21 2.82 3.98
N LEU A 303 -0.92 2.51 5.23
CA LEU A 303 -0.94 3.46 6.35
C LEU A 303 0.43 4.12 6.58
N ILE A 304 1.47 3.31 6.72
CA ILE A 304 2.80 3.75 7.14
C ILE A 304 3.49 4.57 6.06
N VAL A 305 3.54 4.01 4.85
CA VAL A 305 4.36 4.58 3.78
C VAL A 305 3.87 5.98 3.36
N PRO A 306 2.57 6.21 3.07
CA PRO A 306 2.10 7.55 2.72
C PRO A 306 2.32 8.56 3.85
N HIS A 307 2.19 8.13 5.10
CA HIS A 307 2.44 9.00 6.24
C HIS A 307 3.92 9.39 6.34
N ALA A 308 4.85 8.43 6.23
CA ALA A 308 6.28 8.70 6.21
C ALA A 308 6.67 9.61 5.03
N VAL A 309 6.11 9.37 3.84
CA VAL A 309 6.31 10.21 2.66
C VAL A 309 5.80 11.63 2.91
N ARG A 310 4.63 11.79 3.51
CA ARG A 310 4.06 13.11 3.84
C ARG A 310 4.96 13.91 4.78
N LEU A 311 5.61 13.25 5.73
CA LEU A 311 6.59 13.89 6.63
C LEU A 311 7.85 14.35 5.90
N LEU A 312 8.30 13.62 4.88
CA LEU A 312 9.55 13.88 4.16
C LEU A 312 9.38 14.83 2.97
N TRP A 313 8.29 14.71 2.22
CA TRP A 313 8.04 15.44 0.96
C TRP A 313 6.87 16.42 1.03
N GLY A 314 6.14 16.45 2.15
CA GLY A 314 5.00 17.33 2.36
C GLY A 314 3.66 16.71 1.91
N PRO A 315 2.54 17.44 2.11
CA PRO A 315 1.19 16.92 1.90
C PRO A 315 0.68 17.02 0.46
N ASP A 316 1.41 17.63 -0.47
CA ASP A 316 0.98 17.79 -1.87
C ASP A 316 0.88 16.42 -2.57
N ASN A 317 -0.33 15.99 -2.92
CA ASN A 317 -0.60 14.70 -3.54
C ASN A 317 0.09 14.51 -4.90
N ARG A 318 0.47 15.58 -5.59
CA ARG A 318 1.23 15.51 -6.85
C ARG A 318 2.64 14.91 -6.64
N ARG A 319 3.19 15.05 -5.44
CA ARG A 319 4.48 14.49 -5.02
C ARG A 319 4.29 13.28 -4.12
N LEU A 320 3.29 13.33 -3.27
CA LEU A 320 2.98 12.26 -2.31
C LEU A 320 2.68 10.92 -3.02
N LEU A 321 1.85 10.93 -4.07
CA LEU A 321 1.46 9.71 -4.78
C LEU A 321 2.65 8.99 -5.44
N PRO A 322 3.46 9.64 -6.31
CA PRO A 322 4.60 8.97 -6.93
C PRO A 322 5.67 8.56 -5.91
N MET A 323 5.88 9.36 -4.86
CA MET A 323 6.82 8.98 -3.81
C MET A 323 6.31 7.83 -2.95
N SER A 324 5.00 7.75 -2.69
CA SER A 324 4.39 6.61 -2.00
C SER A 324 4.56 5.32 -2.81
N LEU A 325 4.44 5.39 -4.13
CA LEU A 325 4.68 4.26 -5.02
C LEU A 325 6.12 3.74 -4.88
N VAL A 326 7.13 4.62 -4.99
CA VAL A 326 8.55 4.25 -4.89
C VAL A 326 8.91 3.75 -3.49
N CYS A 327 8.50 4.46 -2.45
CA CYS A 327 8.78 4.08 -1.06
C CYS A 327 8.02 2.82 -0.64
N GLY A 328 6.80 2.62 -1.16
CA GLY A 328 6.00 1.40 -0.93
C GLY A 328 6.63 0.17 -1.54
N ALA A 329 7.11 0.28 -2.78
CA ALA A 329 7.89 -0.77 -3.42
C ALA A 329 9.12 -1.15 -2.58
N THR A 330 9.91 -0.15 -2.19
CA THR A 330 11.12 -0.34 -1.37
C THR A 330 10.78 -1.03 -0.04
N PHE A 331 9.76 -0.53 0.67
CA PHE A 331 9.37 -1.05 1.97
C PHE A 331 8.98 -2.53 1.89
N LEU A 332 8.15 -2.90 0.90
CA LEU A 332 7.64 -4.27 0.83
C LEU A 332 8.69 -5.25 0.29
N ILE A 333 9.59 -4.83 -0.60
CA ILE A 333 10.76 -5.63 -1.00
C ILE A 333 11.64 -5.94 0.21
N LEU A 334 11.92 -4.96 1.06
CA LEU A 334 12.73 -5.16 2.26
C LEU A 334 11.99 -5.99 3.32
N ALA A 335 10.68 -5.83 3.45
CA ALA A 335 9.85 -6.65 4.34
C ALA A 335 9.82 -8.13 3.87
N ASP A 336 9.70 -8.40 2.57
CA ASP A 336 9.80 -9.76 2.03
C ASP A 336 11.20 -10.34 2.21
N LEU A 337 12.24 -9.54 2.00
CA LEU A 337 13.62 -9.97 2.28
C LEU A 337 13.78 -10.37 3.75
N ALA A 338 13.27 -9.58 4.69
CA ALA A 338 13.29 -9.92 6.11
C ALA A 338 12.49 -11.19 6.40
N ALA A 339 11.28 -11.30 5.81
CA ALA A 339 10.38 -12.44 6.00
C ALA A 339 11.02 -13.80 5.66
N ARG A 340 11.86 -13.83 4.61
CA ARG A 340 12.55 -15.06 4.15
C ARG A 340 13.95 -15.26 4.72
N THR A 341 14.46 -14.33 5.57
CA THR A 341 15.80 -14.43 6.14
C THR A 341 15.82 -14.60 7.65
N VAL A 342 14.75 -14.20 8.36
CA VAL A 342 14.72 -14.18 9.84
C VAL A 342 14.64 -15.57 10.44
N ASP A 343 13.92 -16.52 9.83
CA ASP A 343 13.66 -17.86 10.42
C ASP A 343 13.99 -19.01 9.46
N GLN A 344 15.16 -18.93 8.81
CA GLN A 344 15.59 -19.95 7.84
C GLN A 344 15.75 -21.33 8.50
N PRO A 345 15.31 -22.44 7.87
CA PRO A 345 14.82 -22.54 6.47
C PRO A 345 13.33 -22.23 6.29
N ALA A 346 12.58 -21.98 7.37
CA ALA A 346 11.17 -21.57 7.29
C ALA A 346 11.05 -20.12 6.81
N GLU A 347 9.98 -19.82 6.09
CA GLU A 347 9.65 -18.45 5.69
C GLU A 347 8.47 -17.92 6.51
N VAL A 348 8.65 -16.74 7.08
CA VAL A 348 7.58 -16.03 7.79
C VAL A 348 6.67 -15.34 6.78
N PRO A 349 5.33 -15.41 6.90
CA PRO A 349 4.44 -14.60 6.06
C PRO A 349 4.77 -13.11 6.16
N VAL A 350 4.86 -12.42 5.00
CA VAL A 350 5.29 -11.01 4.95
C VAL A 350 4.36 -10.07 5.71
N GLY A 351 3.06 -10.41 5.81
CA GLY A 351 2.09 -9.64 6.59
C GLY A 351 2.41 -9.59 8.09
N ILE A 352 3.07 -10.63 8.64
CA ILE A 352 3.56 -10.61 10.02
C ILE A 352 4.66 -9.56 10.17
N VAL A 353 5.61 -9.52 9.24
CA VAL A 353 6.72 -8.54 9.27
C VAL A 353 6.18 -7.12 9.15
N THR A 354 5.24 -6.88 8.22
CA THR A 354 4.63 -5.55 8.06
C THR A 354 3.81 -5.15 9.28
N ALA A 355 3.13 -6.08 9.96
CA ALA A 355 2.39 -5.81 11.19
C ALA A 355 3.33 -5.49 12.37
N VAL A 356 4.43 -6.24 12.52
CA VAL A 356 5.45 -5.99 13.57
C VAL A 356 6.10 -4.62 13.40
N CYS A 357 6.35 -4.17 12.17
CA CYS A 357 6.84 -2.82 11.90
C CYS A 357 5.73 -1.77 12.05
N GLY A 358 4.50 -2.11 11.63
CA GLY A 358 3.39 -1.18 11.48
C GLY A 358 2.74 -0.79 12.79
N VAL A 359 2.45 -1.74 13.65
CA VAL A 359 1.75 -1.48 14.92
C VAL A 359 2.53 -0.53 15.82
N PRO A 360 3.83 -0.73 16.09
CA PRO A 360 4.60 0.21 16.91
C PRO A 360 4.67 1.61 16.31
N PHE A 361 4.85 1.71 14.98
CA PHE A 361 4.85 2.99 14.28
C PHE A 361 3.50 3.72 14.44
N PHE A 362 2.40 3.00 14.27
CA PHE A 362 1.05 3.55 14.43
C PHE A 362 0.77 4.02 15.86
N LEU A 363 1.15 3.23 16.87
CA LEU A 363 1.02 3.60 18.28
C LEU A 363 1.86 4.83 18.63
N TYR A 364 3.06 4.94 18.08
CA TYR A 364 3.91 6.13 18.21
C TYR A 364 3.20 7.36 17.64
N LEU A 365 2.60 7.26 16.44
CA LEU A 365 1.88 8.36 15.82
C LEU A 365 0.66 8.81 16.66
N LEU A 366 -0.14 7.85 17.15
CA LEU A 366 -1.30 8.14 18.01
C LEU A 366 -0.87 8.86 19.29
N ARG A 367 0.22 8.44 19.92
CA ARG A 367 0.76 9.12 21.10
C ARG A 367 1.19 10.55 20.79
N ARG A 368 1.82 10.78 19.66
CA ARG A 368 2.28 12.10 19.23
C ARG A 368 1.14 13.02 18.83
N ALA A 369 0.09 12.50 18.21
CA ALA A 369 -1.12 13.25 17.87
C ALA A 369 -1.84 13.80 19.11
N ARG A 370 -1.89 13.03 20.21
CA ARG A 370 -2.46 13.47 21.49
C ARG A 370 -1.72 14.66 22.11
N LEU A 371 -0.44 14.85 21.76
CA LEU A 371 0.39 15.97 22.25
C LEU A 371 0.23 17.25 21.42
N GLY A 372 -0.77 17.35 20.53
CA GLY A 372 -1.09 18.55 19.77
C GLY A 372 -0.13 18.90 18.61
N ALA A 373 0.75 17.98 18.23
CA ALA A 373 1.85 18.28 17.31
C ALA A 373 1.59 17.93 15.83
N PHE A 374 0.40 17.45 15.41
CA PHE A 374 0.27 16.81 14.08
C PHE A 374 -1.06 16.96 13.32
N TRP A 375 -1.96 17.88 13.72
CA TRP A 375 -3.20 18.13 12.95
C TRP A 375 -3.25 19.54 12.42
#